data_89bbab0574008961c6618a9748196a5a
#
_entry.id   89bbab0574008961c6618a9748196a5a
#
_cell.length_a   1.000
_cell.length_b   1.000
_cell.length_c   1.000
_cell.angle_alpha   90.00
_cell.angle_beta   90.00
_cell.angle_gamma   90.00
#
_symmetry.space_group_name_H-M   'P 1'
#
loop_
_entity.id
_entity.type
_entity.pdbx_description
1 polymer ?
#
loop_
_entity_poly.entity_id
_entity_poly.type
_entity_poly.pdbx_seq_one_letter_code
_entity_poly.pdbx_strand_id
1 'polypeptide(L)'
;MERRQFSGGMKGKNLRYLNETPGQAQRQVRAGFVLLEHFSLPAFTQALDTLITANLLRPGLFTSRTFGLDEQEVISDLGLVIRPDARLDHNALGDLDLLVICGGYRTQLKAGESFIELLKAAAQLGVI
;
A
#
# COMPACT_ATOMS: atom_id res chain seq x y z
N MET A 1 -15.52 2.26 -31.74
CA MET A 1 -15.39 1.14 -30.79
C MET A 1 -15.62 1.71 -29.40
N GLU A 2 -16.82 1.55 -28.89
CA GLU A 2 -17.13 1.97 -27.51
C GLU A 2 -16.28 1.12 -26.55
N ARG A 3 -15.42 1.78 -25.77
CA ARG A 3 -14.79 1.14 -24.63
C ARG A 3 -15.91 0.71 -23.68
N ARG A 4 -16.23 -0.57 -23.68
CA ARG A 4 -17.04 -1.13 -22.59
C ARG A 4 -16.31 -0.81 -21.29
N GLN A 5 -16.89 0.03 -20.48
CA GLN A 5 -16.34 0.26 -19.15
C GLN A 5 -16.28 -1.10 -18.46
N PHE A 6 -15.14 -1.40 -17.88
CA PHE A 6 -14.92 -2.63 -17.12
C PHE A 6 -16.04 -2.87 -16.10
N SER A 7 -16.53 -1.81 -15.48
CA SER A 7 -17.70 -1.82 -14.60
C SER A 7 -19.00 -2.28 -15.28
N GLY A 8 -19.17 -2.05 -16.60
CA GLY A 8 -20.34 -2.51 -17.34
C GLY A 8 -20.35 -4.02 -17.59
N GLY A 9 -19.16 -4.62 -17.78
CA GLY A 9 -19.01 -6.07 -17.97
C GLY A 9 -19.16 -6.88 -16.68
N MET A 10 -18.97 -6.22 -15.54
CA MET A 10 -19.07 -6.83 -14.21
C MET A 10 -20.41 -6.55 -13.51
N LYS A 11 -21.39 -5.97 -14.20
CA LYS A 11 -22.77 -5.83 -13.70
C LYS A 11 -23.46 -7.19 -13.57
N GLY A 12 -22.76 -8.13 -13.00
CA GLY A 12 -23.24 -9.46 -12.67
C GLY A 12 -23.19 -9.68 -11.17
N LYS A 13 -23.46 -10.85 -10.80
CA LYS A 13 -23.71 -11.32 -9.43
C LYS A 13 -22.64 -10.94 -8.38
N ASN A 14 -21.40 -10.60 -8.80
CA ASN A 14 -20.31 -10.34 -7.87
C ASN A 14 -20.14 -8.88 -7.45
N LEU A 15 -20.66 -7.93 -8.24
CA LEU A 15 -20.66 -6.50 -7.89
C LEU A 15 -21.84 -6.10 -7.00
N ARG A 16 -22.83 -6.96 -6.86
CA ARG A 16 -23.99 -6.72 -6.01
C ARG A 16 -23.61 -6.44 -4.56
N TYR A 17 -22.54 -7.07 -4.07
CA TYR A 17 -22.03 -6.89 -2.71
C TYR A 17 -21.23 -5.59 -2.52
N LEU A 18 -20.73 -5.01 -3.60
CA LEU A 18 -19.95 -3.77 -3.55
C LEU A 18 -20.85 -2.52 -3.53
N ASN A 19 -22.11 -2.66 -3.94
CA ASN A 19 -23.04 -1.54 -4.07
C ASN A 19 -24.08 -1.45 -2.95
N GLU A 20 -24.04 -2.34 -1.96
CA GLU A 20 -25.17 -2.56 -1.05
C GLU A 20 -25.07 -1.92 0.33
N THR A 21 -24.33 -0.85 0.53
CA THR A 21 -24.54 -0.08 1.75
C THR A 21 -24.76 1.39 1.46
N PRO A 22 -26.00 1.78 1.07
CA PRO A 22 -26.34 3.19 1.14
C PRO A 22 -26.39 3.58 2.62
N GLY A 23 -25.48 4.44 3.07
CA GLY A 23 -25.62 5.16 4.30
C GLY A 23 -24.61 4.92 5.42
N GLN A 24 -23.66 4.00 5.31
CA GLN A 24 -22.51 4.00 6.21
C GLN A 24 -21.30 4.58 5.49
N ALA A 25 -20.82 5.73 5.97
CA ALA A 25 -19.51 6.24 5.61
C ALA A 25 -18.49 5.18 6.02
N GLN A 26 -18.07 4.33 5.07
CA GLN A 26 -17.05 3.35 5.32
C GLN A 26 -15.75 4.08 5.61
N ARG A 27 -15.15 3.77 6.75
CA ARG A 27 -13.81 4.23 7.09
C ARG A 27 -12.84 3.74 6.02
N GLN A 28 -12.11 4.66 5.45
CA GLN A 28 -11.08 4.38 4.48
C GLN A 28 -9.92 3.63 5.15
N VAL A 29 -9.47 2.53 4.54
CA VAL A 29 -8.29 1.80 4.98
C VAL A 29 -7.04 2.52 4.48
N ARG A 30 -6.14 2.86 5.38
CA ARG A 30 -4.91 3.60 5.10
C ARG A 30 -3.73 2.64 5.05
N ALA A 31 -3.23 2.39 3.85
CA ALA A 31 -2.13 1.48 3.60
C ALA A 31 -0.80 2.24 3.42
N GLY A 32 0.23 1.81 4.13
CA GLY A 32 1.61 2.26 3.96
C GLY A 32 2.47 1.17 3.34
N PHE A 33 3.28 1.52 2.36
CA PHE A 33 4.26 0.63 1.73
C PHE A 33 5.66 1.09 2.07
N VAL A 34 6.41 0.29 2.81
CA VAL A 34 7.82 0.54 3.09
C VAL A 34 8.66 -0.09 2.00
N LEU A 35 9.38 0.73 1.26
CA LEU A 35 10.25 0.28 0.18
C LEU A 35 11.67 0.11 0.72
N LEU A 36 12.13 -1.12 0.81
CA LEU A 36 13.50 -1.44 1.19
C LEU A 36 14.41 -1.42 -0.04
N GLU A 37 15.69 -1.19 0.14
CA GLU A 37 16.66 -1.21 -0.95
C GLU A 37 16.58 -2.52 -1.74
N HIS A 38 16.55 -2.43 -3.07
CA HIS A 38 16.36 -3.56 -3.99
C HIS A 38 15.02 -4.29 -3.84
N PHE A 39 13.99 -3.59 -3.39
CA PHE A 39 12.64 -4.18 -3.32
C PHE A 39 12.16 -4.70 -4.69
N SER A 40 11.31 -5.71 -4.67
CA SER A 40 10.68 -6.22 -5.88
C SER A 40 9.66 -5.23 -6.42
N LEU A 41 10.00 -4.55 -7.52
CA LEU A 41 9.11 -3.61 -8.18
C LEU A 41 7.82 -4.29 -8.67
N PRO A 42 7.87 -5.47 -9.30
CA PRO A 42 6.64 -6.16 -9.70
C PRO A 42 5.71 -6.50 -8.54
N ALA A 43 6.26 -6.99 -7.43
CA ALA A 43 5.44 -7.33 -6.26
C ALA A 43 4.80 -6.08 -5.65
N PHE A 44 5.55 -5.00 -5.51
CA PHE A 44 5.03 -3.72 -5.02
C PHE A 44 3.93 -3.17 -5.93
N THR A 45 4.18 -3.10 -7.23
CA THR A 45 3.23 -2.54 -8.19
C THR A 45 1.95 -3.37 -8.31
N GLN A 46 2.04 -4.69 -8.21
CA GLN A 46 0.84 -5.56 -8.17
C GLN A 46 0.00 -5.31 -6.92
N ALA A 47 0.62 -5.20 -5.76
CA ALA A 47 -0.08 -4.90 -4.51
C ALA A 47 -0.75 -3.52 -4.57
N LEU A 48 -0.04 -2.50 -5.02
CA LEU A 48 -0.56 -1.15 -5.19
C LEU A 48 -1.70 -1.11 -6.21
N ASP A 49 -1.53 -1.76 -7.36
CA ASP A 49 -2.54 -1.84 -8.42
C ASP A 49 -3.84 -2.49 -7.91
N THR A 50 -3.74 -3.48 -7.05
CA THR A 50 -4.90 -4.11 -6.41
C THR A 50 -5.73 -3.10 -5.62
N LEU A 51 -5.09 -2.25 -4.83
CA LEU A 51 -5.78 -1.21 -4.05
C LEU A 51 -6.38 -0.12 -4.95
N ILE A 52 -5.65 0.28 -5.98
CA ILE A 52 -6.13 1.26 -6.96
C ILE A 52 -7.32 0.71 -7.73
N THR A 53 -7.26 -0.53 -8.16
CA THR A 53 -8.37 -1.22 -8.84
C THR A 53 -9.61 -1.32 -7.95
N ALA A 54 -9.43 -1.64 -6.67
CA ALA A 54 -10.53 -1.64 -5.71
C ALA A 54 -11.19 -0.26 -5.61
N ASN A 55 -10.40 0.82 -5.59
CA ASN A 55 -10.92 2.18 -5.58
C ASN A 55 -11.64 2.59 -6.87
N LEU A 56 -11.28 1.99 -8.02
CA LEU A 56 -12.02 2.19 -9.27
C LEU A 56 -13.40 1.55 -9.23
N LEU A 57 -13.51 0.40 -8.56
CA LEU A 57 -14.78 -0.30 -8.40
C LEU A 57 -15.67 0.36 -7.33
N ARG A 58 -15.05 0.77 -6.24
CA ARG A 58 -15.71 1.48 -5.14
C ARG A 58 -14.80 2.58 -4.62
N PRO A 59 -15.06 3.84 -4.98
CA PRO A 59 -14.22 4.97 -4.58
C PRO A 59 -14.10 5.10 -3.05
N GLY A 60 -12.90 5.43 -2.60
CA GLY A 60 -12.65 5.75 -1.20
C GLY A 60 -12.46 4.54 -0.27
N LEU A 61 -12.19 3.33 -0.79
CA LEU A 61 -11.89 2.16 0.04
C LEU A 61 -10.51 2.26 0.69
N PHE A 62 -9.51 2.67 -0.08
CA PHE A 62 -8.11 2.71 0.34
C PHE A 62 -7.44 4.05 0.06
N THR A 63 -6.55 4.45 0.95
CA THR A 63 -5.46 5.36 0.63
C THR A 63 -4.15 4.60 0.66
N SER A 64 -3.18 5.03 -0.13
CA SER A 64 -1.85 4.43 -0.13
C SER A 64 -0.78 5.52 -0.05
N ARG A 65 0.26 5.25 0.71
CA ARG A 65 1.49 6.05 0.79
C ARG A 65 2.70 5.16 0.76
N THR A 66 3.76 5.66 0.17
CA THR A 66 5.05 4.98 0.15
C THR A 66 6.01 5.62 1.14
N PHE A 67 6.81 4.78 1.77
CA PHE A 67 7.79 5.19 2.78
C PHE A 67 9.16 4.62 2.50
N GLY A 68 10.19 5.44 2.70
CA GLY A 68 11.56 5.00 2.85
C GLY A 68 11.95 4.94 4.33
N LEU A 69 13.08 4.28 4.65
CA LEU A 69 13.59 4.25 6.02
C LEU A 69 14.51 5.43 6.31
N ASP A 70 15.61 5.56 5.57
CA ASP A 70 16.62 6.60 5.81
C ASP A 70 16.94 7.42 4.56
N GLU A 71 16.64 6.93 3.39
CA GLU A 71 17.04 7.52 2.12
C GLU A 71 15.87 8.25 1.44
N GLN A 72 16.20 9.31 0.71
CA GLN A 72 15.20 10.06 -0.06
C GLN A 72 14.73 9.30 -1.30
N GLU A 73 15.55 8.38 -1.79
CA GLU A 73 15.30 7.57 -2.98
C GLU A 73 15.66 6.12 -2.68
N VAL A 74 14.89 5.20 -3.25
CA VAL A 74 15.09 3.76 -3.12
C VAL A 74 15.22 3.16 -4.51
N ILE A 75 16.25 2.35 -4.72
CA ILE A 75 16.41 1.61 -5.97
C ILE A 75 15.67 0.28 -5.90
N SER A 76 14.93 -0.06 -6.97
CA SER A 76 14.25 -1.34 -7.08
C SER A 76 15.18 -2.45 -7.58
N ASP A 77 14.69 -3.69 -7.56
CA ASP A 77 15.39 -4.84 -8.13
C ASP A 77 15.65 -4.73 -9.63
N LEU A 78 14.85 -3.94 -10.33
CA LEU A 78 15.00 -3.65 -11.77
C LEU A 78 15.87 -2.44 -12.05
N GLY A 79 16.46 -1.83 -11.04
CA GLY A 79 17.32 -0.64 -11.19
C GLY A 79 16.56 0.67 -11.35
N LEU A 80 15.24 0.68 -11.20
CA LEU A 80 14.46 1.90 -11.21
C LEU A 80 14.50 2.59 -9.86
N VAL A 81 14.73 3.89 -9.86
CA VAL A 81 14.76 4.72 -8.67
C VAL A 81 13.37 5.24 -8.38
N ILE A 82 12.91 5.00 -7.18
CA ILE A 82 11.61 5.46 -6.68
C ILE A 82 11.86 6.46 -5.55
N ARG A 83 11.18 7.58 -5.61
CA ARG A 83 11.12 8.53 -4.51
C ARG A 83 9.88 8.25 -3.66
N PRO A 84 10.02 7.72 -2.44
CA PRO A 84 8.89 7.54 -1.55
C PRO A 84 8.22 8.87 -1.17
N ASP A 85 6.96 8.82 -0.80
CA ASP A 85 6.20 10.01 -0.37
C ASP A 85 6.78 10.63 0.89
N ALA A 86 7.28 9.80 1.82
CA ALA A 86 7.84 10.26 3.08
C ALA A 86 8.81 9.23 3.68
N ARG A 87 9.48 9.63 4.75
CA ARG A 87 10.20 8.73 5.63
C ARG A 87 9.23 8.12 6.64
N LEU A 88 9.39 6.82 6.92
CA LEU A 88 8.62 6.18 7.98
C LEU A 88 9.12 6.65 9.35
N ASP A 89 8.21 7.17 10.14
CA ASP A 89 8.45 7.58 11.53
C ASP A 89 7.28 7.18 12.43
N HIS A 90 7.40 7.42 13.72
CA HIS A 90 6.35 7.10 14.68
C HIS A 90 5.03 7.85 14.42
N ASN A 91 5.11 9.09 13.93
CA ASN A 91 3.92 9.89 13.61
C ASN A 91 3.15 9.29 12.43
N ALA A 92 3.88 8.82 11.40
CA ALA A 92 3.27 8.19 10.23
C ALA A 92 2.53 6.91 10.61
N LEU A 93 3.05 6.12 11.55
CA LEU A 93 2.41 4.87 12.01
C LEU A 93 1.01 5.10 12.58
N GLY A 94 0.78 6.20 13.28
CA GLY A 94 -0.53 6.55 13.83
C GLY A 94 -1.62 6.78 12.80
N ASP A 95 -1.22 7.06 11.56
CA ASP A 95 -2.11 7.31 10.44
C ASP A 95 -2.32 6.08 9.54
N LEU A 96 -1.82 4.92 9.92
CA LEU A 96 -1.87 3.70 9.11
C LEU A 96 -2.74 2.63 9.77
N ASP A 97 -3.46 1.89 8.93
CA ASP A 97 -4.20 0.69 9.30
C ASP A 97 -3.45 -0.57 8.85
N LEU A 98 -2.71 -0.47 7.75
CA LEU A 98 -1.95 -1.56 7.14
C LEU A 98 -0.55 -1.07 6.77
N LEU A 99 0.46 -1.85 7.13
CA LEU A 99 1.85 -1.61 6.76
C LEU A 99 2.39 -2.80 5.97
N VAL A 100 2.76 -2.57 4.73
CA VAL A 100 3.35 -3.58 3.84
C VAL A 100 4.83 -3.30 3.68
N ILE A 101 5.66 -4.26 4.04
CA ILE A 101 7.11 -4.16 3.89
C ILE A 101 7.52 -4.81 2.58
N CYS A 102 8.04 -4.01 1.67
CA CYS A 102 8.44 -4.44 0.35
C CYS A 102 9.94 -4.70 0.31
N GLY A 103 10.31 -5.96 0.26
CA GLY A 103 11.66 -6.41 0.03
C GLY A 103 11.80 -7.12 -1.31
N GLY A 104 12.97 -7.68 -1.56
CA GLY A 104 13.26 -8.43 -2.77
C GLY A 104 14.42 -9.40 -2.54
N TYR A 105 14.76 -10.15 -3.56
CA TYR A 105 15.81 -11.17 -3.49
C TYR A 105 17.18 -10.62 -3.05
N ARG A 106 17.49 -9.38 -3.45
CA ARG A 106 18.76 -8.71 -3.08
C ARG A 106 18.63 -7.82 -1.85
N THR A 107 17.46 -7.71 -1.27
CA THR A 107 17.26 -6.88 -0.08
C THR A 107 18.06 -7.48 1.08
N GLN A 108 19.00 -6.71 1.59
CA GLN A 108 19.68 -7.02 2.84
C GLN A 108 18.92 -6.32 3.96
N LEU A 109 18.24 -7.10 4.78
CA LEU A 109 17.60 -6.58 5.97
C LEU A 109 18.70 -6.28 7.00
N LYS A 110 19.25 -5.09 6.90
CA LYS A 110 19.98 -4.49 8.03
C LYS A 110 18.90 -3.93 8.96
N ALA A 111 18.33 -4.82 9.78
CA ALA A 111 17.38 -4.42 10.79
C ALA A 111 18.15 -3.64 11.88
N GLY A 112 18.35 -2.35 11.64
CA GLY A 112 18.81 -1.45 12.68
C GLY A 112 17.79 -1.38 13.81
N GLU A 113 18.24 -1.08 15.03
CA GLU A 113 17.37 -0.98 16.20
C GLU A 113 16.17 -0.06 15.97
N SER A 114 16.37 1.04 15.24
CA SER A 114 15.31 2.00 14.91
C SER A 114 14.17 1.39 14.08
N PHE A 115 14.46 0.52 13.12
CA PHE A 115 13.44 -0.14 12.33
C PHE A 115 12.67 -1.18 13.15
N ILE A 116 13.35 -1.94 13.98
CA ILE A 116 12.72 -2.88 14.91
C ILE A 116 11.77 -2.15 15.87
N GLU A 117 12.19 -1.00 16.40
CA GLU A 117 11.34 -0.19 17.28
C GLU A 117 10.10 0.34 16.56
N LEU A 118 10.21 0.76 15.29
CA LEU A 118 9.07 1.15 14.48
C LEU A 118 8.09 -0.01 14.27
N LEU A 119 8.58 -1.22 14.00
CA LEU A 119 7.74 -2.40 13.83
C LEU A 119 7.01 -2.77 15.13
N LYS A 120 7.70 -2.71 16.27
CA LYS A 120 7.09 -2.92 17.59
C LYS A 120 6.00 -1.88 17.87
N ALA A 121 6.28 -0.61 17.59
CA ALA A 121 5.31 0.46 17.74
C ALA A 121 4.08 0.26 16.84
N ALA A 122 4.28 -0.15 15.60
CA ALA A 122 3.17 -0.48 14.69
C ALA A 122 2.29 -1.61 15.26
N ALA A 123 2.90 -2.67 15.76
CA ALA A 123 2.17 -3.77 16.39
C ALA A 123 1.36 -3.31 17.62
N GLN A 124 1.94 -2.45 18.45
CA GLN A 124 1.26 -1.91 19.64
C GLN A 124 0.08 -1.00 19.27
N LEU A 125 0.17 -0.30 18.13
CA LEU A 125 -0.92 0.55 17.62
C LEU A 125 -2.02 -0.26 16.91
N GLY A 126 -1.85 -1.56 16.73
CA GLY A 126 -2.78 -2.41 16.02
C GLY A 126 -2.71 -2.27 14.50
N VAL A 127 -1.61 -1.77 13.97
CA VAL A 127 -1.33 -1.75 12.53
C VAL A 127 -1.05 -3.19 12.06
N ILE A 128 -1.76 -3.62 11.04
CA ILE A 128 -1.62 -4.96 10.46
C ILE A 128 -0.41 -4.98 9.51
#